data_61639f17addf389a8fd4471a8fa34958
#
_entry.id   61639f17addf389a8fd4471a8fa34958
#
_cell.length_a   1.000
_cell.length_b   1.000
_cell.length_c   1.000
_cell.angle_alpha   90.00
_cell.angle_beta   90.00
_cell.angle_gamma   90.00
#
_symmetry.space_group_name_H-M   'P 1'
#
loop_
_entity.id
_entity.type
_entity.pdbx_description
1 polymer ?
#
loop_
_entity_poly.entity_id
_entity_poly.type
_entity_poly.pdbx_seq_one_letter_code
_entity_poly.pdbx_strand_id
1 'polypeptide(L)'
;MATFSPFYKIRIFTFDDVMNETGLSRAGTSTALARWQMQGLLKPVRRNLYVAINPSSDTPIADKYELCSRISATSYVGWHTALEFHGVAHQPFYNAYVGSKTRFNQFSFYGTDYEYCAAPLEPTEANGIIRPLGNPYVRVSDLERSIIDSCDRIERAGGVEELLHCMESVTLLNEGKLEKY
;
A
#
# COMPACT_ATOMS: atom_id res chain seq x y z
N MET A 1 -30.02 -11.19 2.87
CA MET A 1 -29.06 -11.13 1.75
C MET A 1 -27.93 -10.22 2.17
N ALA A 2 -26.66 -10.65 2.10
CA ALA A 2 -25.54 -9.78 2.52
C ALA A 2 -25.45 -8.55 1.61
N THR A 3 -25.25 -7.37 2.23
CA THR A 3 -25.09 -6.10 1.55
C THR A 3 -23.61 -5.80 1.32
N PHE A 4 -23.27 -5.03 0.27
CA PHE A 4 -21.90 -4.58 -0.01
C PHE A 4 -21.52 -3.30 0.75
N SER A 5 -22.48 -2.58 1.32
CA SER A 5 -22.29 -1.25 1.91
C SER A 5 -21.10 -1.13 2.90
N PRO A 6 -20.80 -2.10 3.79
CA PRO A 6 -19.66 -1.99 4.70
C PRO A 6 -18.30 -1.89 3.98
N PHE A 7 -18.19 -2.53 2.80
CA PHE A 7 -16.92 -2.63 2.07
C PHE A 7 -16.49 -1.32 1.41
N TYR A 8 -17.39 -0.36 1.23
CA TYR A 8 -17.02 1.01 0.85
C TYR A 8 -16.19 1.72 1.93
N LYS A 9 -16.37 1.37 3.21
CA LYS A 9 -15.55 1.88 4.31
C LYS A 9 -14.26 1.11 4.47
N ILE A 10 -14.30 -0.22 4.33
CA ILE A 10 -13.13 -1.11 4.45
C ILE A 10 -12.18 -0.90 3.25
N ARG A 11 -12.71 -0.57 2.08
CA ARG A 11 -12.05 -0.25 0.81
C ARG A 11 -11.26 -1.41 0.19
N ILE A 12 -10.35 -2.04 0.95
CA ILE A 12 -9.53 -3.18 0.53
C ILE A 12 -9.78 -4.31 1.54
N PHE A 13 -10.17 -5.48 1.05
CA PHE A 13 -10.60 -6.58 1.89
C PHE A 13 -10.25 -7.94 1.30
N THR A 14 -10.16 -8.92 2.17
CA THR A 14 -9.92 -10.33 1.86
C THR A 14 -11.22 -11.12 1.91
N PHE A 15 -11.15 -12.39 1.50
CA PHE A 15 -12.25 -13.35 1.66
C PHE A 15 -12.68 -13.49 3.13
N ASP A 16 -11.69 -13.53 4.03
CA ASP A 16 -11.95 -13.69 5.47
C ASP A 16 -12.58 -12.42 6.06
N ASP A 17 -12.18 -11.22 5.59
CA ASP A 17 -12.85 -9.97 5.98
C ASP A 17 -14.34 -10.01 5.59
N VAL A 18 -14.68 -10.57 4.41
CA VAL A 18 -16.07 -10.71 3.98
C VAL A 18 -16.83 -11.70 4.86
N MET A 19 -16.23 -12.85 5.19
CA MET A 19 -16.85 -13.83 6.10
C MET A 19 -17.13 -13.20 7.46
N ASN A 20 -16.16 -12.52 8.03
CA ASN A 20 -16.26 -11.91 9.36
C ASN A 20 -17.32 -10.80 9.40
N GLU A 21 -17.33 -9.92 8.39
CA GLU A 21 -18.26 -8.78 8.33
C GLU A 21 -19.71 -9.23 8.06
N THR A 22 -19.90 -10.28 7.26
CA THR A 22 -21.25 -10.71 6.83
C THR A 22 -21.81 -11.89 7.60
N GLY A 23 -20.99 -12.64 8.33
CA GLY A 23 -21.37 -13.88 8.99
C GLY A 23 -21.73 -15.04 8.03
N LEU A 24 -21.40 -14.91 6.74
CA LEU A 24 -21.70 -15.93 5.74
C LEU A 24 -20.79 -17.17 5.88
N SER A 25 -21.32 -18.33 5.49
CA SER A 25 -20.49 -19.51 5.28
C SER A 25 -19.49 -19.30 4.13
N ARG A 26 -18.46 -20.16 4.05
CA ARG A 26 -17.46 -20.10 2.96
C ARG A 26 -18.11 -20.14 1.56
N ALA A 27 -19.11 -21.01 1.35
CA ALA A 27 -19.85 -21.08 0.08
C ALA A 27 -20.68 -19.81 -0.17
N GLY A 28 -21.35 -19.28 0.86
CA GLY A 28 -22.10 -18.01 0.78
C GLY A 28 -21.21 -16.83 0.44
N THR A 29 -20.01 -16.76 1.02
CA THR A 29 -19.01 -15.72 0.74
C THR A 29 -18.53 -15.77 -0.70
N SER A 30 -18.21 -16.95 -1.23
CA SER A 30 -17.85 -17.13 -2.65
C SER A 30 -18.96 -16.62 -3.57
N THR A 31 -20.21 -16.97 -3.28
CA THR A 31 -21.37 -16.53 -4.07
C THR A 31 -21.57 -15.02 -3.98
N ALA A 32 -21.41 -14.42 -2.79
CA ALA A 32 -21.53 -12.98 -2.60
C ALA A 32 -20.45 -12.21 -3.37
N LEU A 33 -19.18 -12.65 -3.27
CA LEU A 33 -18.05 -12.03 -4.00
C LEU A 33 -18.27 -12.10 -5.52
N ALA A 34 -18.64 -13.26 -6.05
CA ALA A 34 -18.93 -13.42 -7.49
C ALA A 34 -20.05 -12.48 -7.94
N ARG A 35 -21.15 -12.40 -7.19
CA ARG A 35 -22.25 -11.49 -7.48
C ARG A 35 -21.83 -10.03 -7.47
N TRP A 36 -21.10 -9.59 -6.44
CA TRP A 36 -20.63 -8.21 -6.32
C TRP A 36 -19.61 -7.84 -7.41
N GLN A 37 -18.79 -8.79 -7.83
CA GLN A 37 -17.89 -8.60 -8.96
C GLN A 37 -18.68 -8.42 -10.28
N MET A 38 -19.70 -9.25 -10.52
CA MET A 38 -20.59 -9.10 -11.69
C MET A 38 -21.36 -7.76 -11.70
N GLN A 39 -21.67 -7.23 -10.51
CA GLN A 39 -22.31 -5.91 -10.33
C GLN A 39 -21.32 -4.73 -10.44
N GLY A 40 -20.02 -4.98 -10.64
CA GLY A 40 -18.99 -3.93 -10.71
C GLY A 40 -18.68 -3.25 -9.37
N LEU A 41 -19.14 -3.82 -8.24
CA LEU A 41 -18.92 -3.21 -6.91
C LEU A 41 -17.51 -3.46 -6.35
N LEU A 42 -16.85 -4.50 -6.84
CA LEU A 42 -15.46 -4.83 -6.49
C LEU A 42 -14.69 -5.31 -7.71
N LYS A 43 -13.35 -5.20 -7.63
CA LYS A 43 -12.43 -5.88 -8.54
C LYS A 43 -11.39 -6.69 -7.75
N PRO A 44 -11.02 -7.90 -8.23
CA PRO A 44 -9.92 -8.63 -7.64
C PRO A 44 -8.60 -7.92 -7.98
N VAL A 45 -7.77 -7.70 -6.97
CA VAL A 45 -6.41 -7.16 -7.11
C VAL A 45 -5.42 -8.31 -7.36
N ARG A 46 -5.55 -9.34 -6.53
CA ARG A 46 -4.77 -10.58 -6.59
C ARG A 46 -5.54 -11.68 -5.84
N ARG A 47 -4.96 -12.89 -5.77
CA ARG A 47 -5.58 -13.98 -5.01
C ARG A 47 -5.90 -13.54 -3.58
N ASN A 48 -7.16 -13.68 -3.19
CA ASN A 48 -7.68 -13.36 -1.86
C ASN A 48 -7.54 -11.86 -1.45
N LEU A 49 -7.46 -10.93 -2.41
CA LEU A 49 -7.44 -9.50 -2.14
C LEU A 49 -8.34 -8.78 -3.15
N TYR A 50 -9.28 -8.01 -2.65
CA TYR A 50 -10.28 -7.29 -3.42
C TYR A 50 -10.29 -5.82 -3.04
N VAL A 51 -10.70 -4.97 -3.98
CA VAL A 51 -10.89 -3.54 -3.74
C VAL A 51 -12.32 -3.14 -4.12
N ALA A 52 -12.92 -2.27 -3.31
CA ALA A 52 -14.20 -1.67 -3.61
C ALA A 52 -14.06 -0.65 -4.74
N ILE A 53 -15.03 -0.65 -5.66
CA ILE A 53 -15.07 0.24 -6.82
C ILE A 53 -16.10 1.34 -6.59
N ASN A 54 -15.76 2.56 -6.94
CA ASN A 54 -16.71 3.66 -6.98
C ASN A 54 -17.65 3.48 -8.19
N PRO A 55 -18.96 3.28 -7.97
CA PRO A 55 -19.89 3.01 -9.06
C PRO A 55 -20.01 4.14 -10.08
N SER A 56 -19.69 5.38 -9.69
CA SER A 56 -19.83 6.55 -10.56
C SER A 56 -18.65 6.73 -11.51
N SER A 57 -17.44 6.30 -11.11
CA SER A 57 -16.20 6.49 -11.88
C SER A 57 -15.58 5.20 -12.41
N ASP A 58 -16.09 4.04 -11.99
CA ASP A 58 -15.49 2.71 -12.23
C ASP A 58 -14.02 2.61 -11.81
N THR A 59 -13.62 3.38 -10.78
CA THR A 59 -12.26 3.39 -10.25
C THR A 59 -12.21 2.84 -8.83
N PRO A 60 -11.07 2.29 -8.38
CA PRO A 60 -10.87 1.91 -6.98
C PRO A 60 -11.13 3.09 -6.04
N ILE A 61 -11.79 2.82 -4.91
CA ILE A 61 -11.97 3.81 -3.84
C ILE A 61 -10.65 4.02 -3.09
N ALA A 62 -9.88 2.95 -2.93
CA ALA A 62 -8.57 3.00 -2.30
C ALA A 62 -7.51 3.48 -3.29
N ASP A 63 -6.57 4.28 -2.81
CA ASP A 63 -5.41 4.70 -3.57
C ASP A 63 -4.28 3.65 -3.58
N LYS A 64 -3.19 3.94 -4.32
CA LYS A 64 -2.04 3.04 -4.43
C LYS A 64 -1.34 2.80 -3.08
N TYR A 65 -1.31 3.79 -2.18
CA TYR A 65 -0.64 3.70 -0.88
C TYR A 65 -1.42 2.82 0.10
N GLU A 66 -2.75 2.95 0.10
CA GLU A 66 -3.63 2.06 0.85
C GLU A 66 -3.49 0.60 0.37
N LEU A 67 -3.41 0.40 -0.97
CA LEU A 67 -3.23 -0.93 -1.53
C LEU A 67 -1.87 -1.53 -1.16
N CYS A 68 -0.77 -0.78 -1.27
CA CYS A 68 0.55 -1.19 -0.78
C CYS A 68 0.48 -1.72 0.67
N SER A 69 -0.27 -1.03 1.52
CA SER A 69 -0.36 -1.31 2.95
C SER A 69 -1.19 -2.55 3.30
N ARG A 70 -2.01 -3.06 2.36
CA ARG A 70 -2.94 -4.18 2.57
C ARG A 70 -2.58 -5.46 1.83
N ILE A 71 -1.49 -5.50 1.06
CA ILE A 71 -1.04 -6.69 0.32
C ILE A 71 -0.74 -7.86 1.27
N SER A 72 -0.18 -7.59 2.44
CA SER A 72 0.04 -8.53 3.53
C SER A 72 -0.05 -7.85 4.88
N ALA A 73 -0.08 -8.62 5.96
CA ALA A 73 -0.10 -8.08 7.33
C ALA A 73 1.13 -7.21 7.67
N THR A 74 2.26 -7.44 6.99
CA THR A 74 3.52 -6.73 7.23
C THR A 74 3.86 -5.71 6.15
N SER A 75 2.99 -5.51 5.15
CA SER A 75 3.24 -4.59 4.03
C SER A 75 3.21 -3.14 4.45
N TYR A 76 4.07 -2.34 3.82
CA TYR A 76 4.13 -0.89 3.97
C TYR A 76 4.66 -0.23 2.69
N VAL A 77 4.36 1.04 2.52
CA VAL A 77 4.90 1.91 1.46
C VAL A 77 6.36 2.25 1.79
N GLY A 78 7.29 1.98 0.88
CA GLY A 78 8.72 2.24 1.11
C GLY A 78 9.44 2.85 -0.09
N TRP A 79 10.72 3.16 0.06
CA TRP A 79 11.61 3.69 -0.96
C TRP A 79 11.02 4.90 -1.70
N HIS A 80 11.19 5.00 -3.01
CA HIS A 80 10.66 6.11 -3.79
C HIS A 80 9.16 6.33 -3.60
N THR A 81 8.37 5.27 -3.47
CA THR A 81 6.93 5.40 -3.24
C THR A 81 6.62 6.09 -1.91
N ALA A 82 7.46 5.90 -0.89
CA ALA A 82 7.33 6.63 0.37
C ALA A 82 7.82 8.09 0.24
N LEU A 83 8.88 8.36 -0.52
CA LEU A 83 9.32 9.72 -0.83
C LEU A 83 8.22 10.49 -1.59
N GLU A 84 7.54 9.83 -2.52
CA GLU A 84 6.38 10.38 -3.21
C GLU A 84 5.21 10.65 -2.25
N PHE A 85 4.91 9.71 -1.34
CA PHE A 85 3.89 9.88 -0.31
C PHE A 85 4.18 11.07 0.61
N HIS A 86 5.44 11.29 0.96
CA HIS A 86 5.88 12.43 1.77
C HIS A 86 5.97 13.75 0.98
N GLY A 87 5.71 13.72 -0.33
CA GLY A 87 5.70 14.90 -1.18
C GLY A 87 7.08 15.47 -1.51
N VAL A 88 8.15 14.67 -1.37
CA VAL A 88 9.53 15.07 -1.67
C VAL A 88 10.07 14.47 -2.97
N ALA A 89 9.34 13.56 -3.63
CA ALA A 89 9.73 13.01 -4.92
C ALA A 89 9.66 14.09 -6.02
N HIS A 90 10.67 14.10 -6.90
CA HIS A 90 10.73 15.01 -8.03
C HIS A 90 9.71 14.63 -9.11
N GLN A 91 9.50 13.33 -9.33
CA GLN A 91 8.55 12.83 -10.31
C GLN A 91 7.78 11.60 -9.80
N PRO A 92 6.51 11.41 -10.22
CA PRO A 92 5.76 10.21 -9.87
C PRO A 92 6.24 9.00 -10.68
N PHE A 93 6.23 7.81 -10.04
CA PHE A 93 6.52 6.55 -10.72
C PHE A 93 5.27 5.68 -10.89
N TYR A 94 5.27 4.88 -11.96
CA TYR A 94 4.27 3.82 -12.17
C TYR A 94 4.52 2.61 -11.30
N ASN A 95 5.74 2.44 -10.76
CA ASN A 95 6.09 1.39 -9.81
C ASN A 95 5.78 1.83 -8.39
N ALA A 96 5.18 0.92 -7.62
CA ALA A 96 4.97 1.06 -6.19
C ALA A 96 5.84 0.05 -5.44
N TYR A 97 6.84 0.53 -4.72
CA TYR A 97 7.73 -0.30 -3.92
C TYR A 97 7.11 -0.62 -2.56
N VAL A 98 6.91 -1.91 -2.30
CA VAL A 98 6.20 -2.39 -1.12
C VAL A 98 7.13 -3.20 -0.24
N GLY A 99 7.49 -2.64 0.89
CA GLY A 99 8.24 -3.34 1.92
C GLY A 99 7.38 -4.37 2.64
N SER A 100 7.88 -5.60 2.80
CA SER A 100 7.16 -6.65 3.53
C SER A 100 8.10 -7.76 4.00
N LYS A 101 7.76 -8.42 5.13
CA LYS A 101 8.36 -9.70 5.55
C LYS A 101 7.72 -10.88 4.81
N THR A 102 6.51 -10.73 4.34
CA THR A 102 5.81 -11.76 3.57
C THR A 102 6.02 -11.53 2.08
N ARG A 103 6.73 -12.47 1.44
CA ARG A 103 6.99 -12.38 -0.01
C ARG A 103 5.70 -12.51 -0.81
N PHE A 104 5.58 -11.70 -1.86
CA PHE A 104 4.53 -11.80 -2.87
C PHE A 104 5.13 -11.62 -4.27
N ASN A 105 4.47 -12.14 -5.29
CA ASN A 105 4.85 -11.92 -6.67
C ASN A 105 4.40 -10.53 -7.11
N GLN A 106 5.25 -9.83 -7.87
CA GLN A 106 4.89 -8.58 -8.54
C GLN A 106 3.59 -8.73 -9.33
N PHE A 107 2.78 -7.69 -9.34
CA PHE A 107 1.54 -7.63 -10.09
C PHE A 107 1.22 -6.19 -10.49
N SER A 108 0.43 -6.02 -11.55
CA SER A 108 -0.05 -4.72 -12.01
C SER A 108 -1.53 -4.55 -11.66
N PHE A 109 -1.90 -3.37 -11.21
CA PHE A 109 -3.29 -3.02 -10.95
C PHE A 109 -3.53 -1.53 -11.22
N TYR A 110 -4.49 -1.21 -12.08
CA TYR A 110 -4.83 0.17 -12.49
C TYR A 110 -3.61 1.03 -12.88
N GLY A 111 -2.73 0.47 -13.72
CA GLY A 111 -1.56 1.18 -14.26
C GLY A 111 -0.40 1.36 -13.29
N THR A 112 -0.48 0.76 -12.09
CA THR A 112 0.62 0.73 -11.12
C THR A 112 1.16 -0.69 -11.00
N ASP A 113 2.48 -0.84 -11.05
CA ASP A 113 3.21 -2.09 -10.83
C ASP A 113 3.64 -2.18 -9.37
N TYR A 114 3.09 -3.16 -8.63
CA TYR A 114 3.40 -3.38 -7.22
C TYR A 114 4.54 -4.35 -7.08
N GLU A 115 5.66 -3.86 -6.59
CA GLU A 115 6.91 -4.60 -6.51
C GLU A 115 7.27 -4.94 -5.07
N TYR A 116 7.56 -6.23 -4.82
CA TYR A 116 7.99 -6.72 -3.53
C TYR A 116 9.40 -6.27 -3.21
N CYS A 117 9.58 -5.70 -2.04
CA CYS A 117 10.86 -5.40 -1.44
C CYS A 117 10.96 -6.08 -0.07
N ALA A 118 12.01 -6.86 0.14
CA ALA A 118 12.25 -7.45 1.45
C ALA A 118 12.46 -6.33 2.48
N ALA A 119 11.67 -6.32 3.54
CA ALA A 119 11.81 -5.32 4.60
C ALA A 119 13.14 -5.53 5.34
N PRO A 120 14.05 -4.54 5.36
CA PRO A 120 15.35 -4.69 6.02
C PRO A 120 15.20 -4.86 7.54
N LEU A 121 14.25 -4.14 8.13
CA LEU A 121 13.92 -4.22 9.57
C LEU A 121 12.48 -4.72 9.76
N GLU A 122 12.14 -5.13 10.99
CA GLU A 122 10.74 -5.41 11.34
C GLU A 122 9.88 -4.17 11.12
N PRO A 123 8.73 -4.28 10.39
CA PRO A 123 7.91 -3.13 10.03
C PRO A 123 7.01 -2.67 11.18
N THR A 124 7.62 -2.06 12.18
CA THR A 124 7.00 -1.52 13.40
C THR A 124 7.19 -0.01 13.50
N GLU A 125 6.41 0.65 14.35
CA GLU A 125 6.59 2.08 14.65
C GLU A 125 7.99 2.37 15.21
N ALA A 126 8.51 1.48 16.04
CA ALA A 126 9.86 1.60 16.58
C ALA A 126 10.93 1.62 15.49
N ASN A 127 10.67 1.03 14.35
CA ASN A 127 11.55 0.98 13.18
C ASN A 127 11.05 1.89 12.04
N GLY A 128 10.34 2.97 12.35
CA GLY A 128 9.98 4.01 11.40
C GLY A 128 8.82 3.68 10.47
N ILE A 129 7.96 2.69 10.78
CA ILE A 129 6.73 2.48 10.02
C ILE A 129 5.58 3.19 10.72
N ILE A 130 5.12 4.27 10.13
CA ILE A 130 4.08 5.14 10.68
C ILE A 130 2.72 4.93 10.02
N ARG A 131 1.67 5.36 10.74
CA ARG A 131 0.33 5.58 10.21
C ARG A 131 0.06 7.07 10.17
N PRO A 132 -0.08 7.68 8.99
CA PRO A 132 -0.27 9.12 8.87
C PRO A 132 -1.58 9.57 9.53
N LEU A 133 -1.56 10.74 10.14
CA LEU A 133 -2.77 11.40 10.63
C LEU A 133 -3.72 11.65 9.45
N GLY A 134 -4.98 11.27 9.60
CA GLY A 134 -6.00 11.43 8.56
C GLY A 134 -6.13 10.26 7.57
N ASN A 135 -5.14 9.35 7.49
CA ASN A 135 -5.28 8.12 6.71
C ASN A 135 -4.76 6.88 7.47
N PRO A 136 -5.58 6.28 8.35
CA PRO A 136 -5.19 5.13 9.17
C PRO A 136 -5.01 3.83 8.35
N TYR A 137 -5.42 3.83 7.09
CA TYR A 137 -5.31 2.67 6.19
C TYR A 137 -3.91 2.54 5.57
N VAL A 138 -3.13 3.62 5.57
CA VAL A 138 -1.75 3.64 5.05
C VAL A 138 -0.77 3.27 6.16
N ARG A 139 0.19 2.43 5.81
CA ARG A 139 1.43 2.17 6.55
C ARG A 139 2.59 2.58 5.65
N VAL A 140 3.42 3.49 6.11
CA VAL A 140 4.51 4.04 5.31
C VAL A 140 5.77 4.19 6.15
N SER A 141 6.95 4.00 5.56
CA SER A 141 8.20 4.38 6.23
C SER A 141 8.21 5.89 6.46
N ASP A 142 8.67 6.34 7.64
CA ASP A 142 8.86 7.76 7.88
C ASP A 142 9.94 8.32 6.93
N LEU A 143 10.06 9.63 6.87
CA LEU A 143 10.92 10.28 5.87
C LEU A 143 12.39 9.88 6.04
N GLU A 144 12.88 9.84 7.28
CA GLU A 144 14.27 9.48 7.59
C GLU A 144 14.59 8.05 7.14
N ARG A 145 13.73 7.10 7.48
CA ARG A 145 13.88 5.70 7.04
C ARG A 145 13.76 5.58 5.52
N SER A 146 12.83 6.31 4.89
CA SER A 146 12.65 6.27 3.44
C SER A 146 13.92 6.73 2.71
N ILE A 147 14.62 7.73 3.23
CA ILE A 147 15.90 8.21 2.69
C ILE A 147 16.98 7.13 2.88
N ILE A 148 17.14 6.56 4.07
CA ILE A 148 18.16 5.53 4.35
C ILE A 148 17.93 4.29 3.48
N ASP A 149 16.70 3.76 3.43
CA ASP A 149 16.34 2.61 2.59
C ASP A 149 16.60 2.91 1.10
N SER A 150 16.39 4.16 0.64
CA SER A 150 16.63 4.60 -0.73
C SER A 150 18.13 4.75 -1.04
N CYS A 151 18.94 5.18 -0.09
CA CYS A 151 20.40 5.21 -0.21
C CYS A 151 21.00 3.79 -0.31
N ASP A 152 20.45 2.83 0.46
CA ASP A 152 20.90 1.43 0.39
C ASP A 152 20.50 0.76 -0.94
N ARG A 153 19.40 1.19 -1.55
CA ARG A 153 18.84 0.64 -2.80
C ARG A 153 18.48 1.75 -3.78
N ILE A 154 19.52 2.39 -4.33
CA ILE A 154 19.40 3.56 -5.22
C ILE A 154 18.52 3.27 -6.45
N GLU A 155 18.54 2.03 -6.95
CA GLU A 155 17.69 1.61 -8.06
C GLU A 155 16.20 1.71 -7.76
N ARG A 156 15.82 1.63 -6.46
CA ARG A 156 14.43 1.79 -6.01
C ARG A 156 14.06 3.23 -5.69
N ALA A 157 15.04 4.11 -5.71
CA ALA A 157 14.83 5.56 -5.61
C ALA A 157 14.72 6.23 -6.99
N GLY A 158 14.85 5.46 -8.09
CA GLY A 158 14.87 6.00 -9.44
C GLY A 158 16.25 6.42 -9.92
N GLY A 159 17.31 6.00 -9.20
CA GLY A 159 18.69 6.36 -9.48
C GLY A 159 19.21 7.51 -8.61
N VAL A 160 20.51 7.79 -8.76
CA VAL A 160 21.19 8.81 -7.93
C VAL A 160 20.60 10.21 -8.15
N GLU A 161 20.32 10.56 -9.39
CA GLU A 161 19.81 11.89 -9.75
C GLU A 161 18.45 12.18 -9.11
N GLU A 162 17.50 11.24 -9.24
CA GLU A 162 16.18 11.38 -8.61
C GLU A 162 16.30 11.43 -7.08
N LEU A 163 17.16 10.60 -6.48
CA LEU A 163 17.36 10.61 -5.02
C LEU A 163 17.93 11.97 -4.54
N LEU A 164 18.87 12.55 -5.27
CA LEU A 164 19.41 13.88 -4.95
C LEU A 164 18.32 14.96 -5.03
N HIS A 165 17.49 14.96 -6.05
CA HIS A 165 16.35 15.88 -6.16
C HIS A 165 15.34 15.69 -5.03
N CYS A 166 15.06 14.43 -4.63
CA CYS A 166 14.24 14.18 -3.46
C CYS A 166 14.85 14.80 -2.20
N MET A 167 16.16 14.65 -1.99
CA MET A 167 16.86 15.19 -0.82
C MET A 167 16.87 16.73 -0.81
N GLU A 168 17.01 17.39 -1.95
CA GLU A 168 16.92 18.84 -2.08
C GLU A 168 15.55 19.39 -1.66
N SER A 169 14.49 18.57 -1.82
CA SER A 169 13.12 18.93 -1.43
C SER A 169 12.84 18.74 0.06
N VAL A 170 13.75 18.11 0.80
CA VAL A 170 13.60 17.87 2.24
C VAL A 170 14.02 19.10 3.04
N THR A 171 13.10 19.62 3.85
CA THR A 171 13.35 20.84 4.65
C THR A 171 13.82 20.55 6.06
N LEU A 172 13.47 19.41 6.64
CA LEU A 172 13.80 19.02 8.01
C LEU A 172 13.93 17.51 8.14
N LEU A 173 14.99 17.08 8.82
CA LEU A 173 15.23 15.67 9.19
C LEU A 173 15.56 15.56 10.68
N ASN A 174 15.17 14.46 11.27
CA ASN A 174 15.54 14.12 12.64
C ASN A 174 16.82 13.29 12.63
N GLU A 175 17.93 13.91 13.06
CA GLU A 175 19.27 13.29 13.09
C GLU A 175 19.30 11.99 13.92
N GLY A 176 18.65 11.98 15.09
CA GLY A 176 18.60 10.78 15.94
C GLY A 176 17.84 9.61 15.31
N LYS A 177 16.92 9.86 14.37
CA LYS A 177 16.30 8.81 13.58
C LYS A 177 17.20 8.31 12.45
N LEU A 178 17.93 9.23 11.78
CA LEU A 178 18.90 8.86 10.76
C LEU A 178 20.00 7.95 11.29
N GLU A 179 20.52 8.26 12.50
CA GLU A 179 21.54 7.42 13.15
C GLU A 179 21.02 6.04 13.56
N LYS A 180 19.70 5.93 13.77
CA LYS A 180 19.05 4.70 14.23
C LYS A 180 18.80 3.70 13.11
N TYR A 181 18.52 4.13 11.90
CA TYR A 181 18.16 3.30 10.76
C TYR A 181 19.36 2.94 9.90
#